data_98ebe1793c3724ebc82c9f901b11af18
#
_entry.id   98ebe1793c3724ebc82c9f901b11af18
#
_cell.length_a   1.000
_cell.length_b   1.000
_cell.length_c   1.000
_cell.angle_alpha   90.00
_cell.angle_beta   90.00
_cell.angle_gamma   90.00
#
_symmetry.space_group_name_H-M   'P 1'
#
loop_
_entity.id
_entity.type
_entity.pdbx_description
1 polymer ?
#
loop_
_entity_poly.entity_id
_entity_poly.type
_entity_poly.pdbx_seq_one_letter_code
_entity_poly.pdbx_strand_id
1 'polypeptide(L)'
;MRMPDLFAYTDGACSGNPGPGGWGVLLQAKKQKDVLKERTLKGGSARTTNNQMELLAAIHALEALERPSAITIVTDSNYVKNGISLWLKNWKKNGWRTAAKKPVKNAELWQRLDAACEPHRVVWQWVKGHAGHPENERADALARQGMAPFKDSLP
;
A
#
# COMPACT_ATOMS: atom_id res chain seq x y z
N MET A 1 -15.66 -4.35 -26.27
CA MET A 1 -15.35 -5.30 -25.18
C MET A 1 -14.92 -4.54 -23.93
N ARG A 2 -15.57 -4.82 -22.82
CA ARG A 2 -15.25 -4.14 -21.56
C ARG A 2 -13.96 -4.69 -20.98
N MET A 3 -13.05 -3.78 -20.60
CA MET A 3 -11.82 -4.18 -19.91
C MET A 3 -12.13 -4.69 -18.51
N PRO A 4 -11.36 -5.67 -18.01
CA PRO A 4 -11.50 -6.12 -16.64
C PRO A 4 -11.25 -4.99 -15.65
N ASP A 5 -11.89 -5.06 -14.47
CA ASP A 5 -11.64 -4.16 -13.38
C ASP A 5 -10.39 -4.61 -12.61
N LEU A 6 -9.51 -3.67 -12.30
CA LEU A 6 -8.29 -3.97 -11.55
C LEU A 6 -8.46 -3.61 -10.07
N PHE A 7 -8.03 -4.51 -9.22
CA PHE A 7 -8.02 -4.32 -7.76
C PHE A 7 -6.66 -4.64 -7.19
N ALA A 8 -6.22 -3.84 -6.24
CA ALA A 8 -5.04 -4.14 -5.45
C ALA A 8 -5.43 -4.16 -3.98
N TYR A 9 -5.25 -5.31 -3.33
CA TYR A 9 -5.47 -5.46 -1.89
C TYR A 9 -4.11 -5.34 -1.23
N THR A 10 -3.96 -4.36 -0.34
CA THR A 10 -2.65 -4.00 0.22
C THR A 10 -2.68 -4.09 1.73
N ASP A 11 -1.56 -4.51 2.31
CA ASP A 11 -1.42 -4.56 3.76
C ASP A 11 0.05 -4.41 4.17
N GLY A 12 0.25 -3.95 5.40
CA GLY A 12 1.56 -3.84 6.01
C GLY A 12 1.55 -4.45 7.40
N ALA A 13 2.67 -5.02 7.81
CA ALA A 13 2.84 -5.63 9.12
C ALA A 13 4.20 -5.24 9.68
N CYS A 14 4.28 -5.10 11.01
CA CYS A 14 5.53 -4.77 11.66
C CYS A 14 5.57 -5.40 13.05
N SER A 15 6.71 -6.04 13.37
CA SER A 15 6.95 -6.65 14.67
C SER A 15 7.80 -5.70 15.51
N GLY A 16 7.15 -4.96 16.41
CA GLY A 16 7.75 -3.79 17.04
C GLY A 16 7.59 -2.58 16.12
N ASN A 17 7.71 -1.39 16.64
CA ASN A 17 7.47 -0.19 15.84
C ASN A 17 8.40 0.93 16.33
N PRO A 18 9.68 0.99 15.85
CA PRO A 18 10.22 0.26 14.70
C PRO A 18 10.67 -1.18 14.99
N GLY A 19 10.82 -1.95 13.92
CA GLY A 19 11.28 -3.34 13.98
C GLY A 19 11.17 -3.98 12.61
N PRO A 20 11.34 -5.32 12.52
CA PRO A 20 11.14 -6.02 11.25
C PRO A 20 9.71 -5.83 10.76
N GLY A 21 9.55 -5.62 9.47
CA GLY A 21 8.24 -5.46 8.89
C GLY A 21 8.16 -6.00 7.48
N GLY A 22 6.93 -6.12 6.97
CA GLY A 22 6.68 -6.58 5.62
C GLY A 22 5.46 -5.91 5.02
N TRP A 23 5.38 -5.96 3.70
CA TRP A 23 4.25 -5.46 2.94
C TRP A 23 3.78 -6.54 1.97
N GLY A 24 2.49 -6.53 1.68
CA GLY A 24 1.90 -7.50 0.77
C GLY A 24 0.88 -6.87 -0.15
N VAL A 25 0.81 -7.38 -1.38
CA VAL A 25 -0.13 -6.93 -2.40
C VAL A 25 -0.71 -8.13 -3.12
N LEU A 26 -2.03 -8.15 -3.24
CA LEU A 26 -2.74 -9.08 -4.10
C LEU A 26 -3.37 -8.25 -5.22
N LEU A 27 -2.88 -8.45 -6.45
CA LEU A 27 -3.43 -7.81 -7.64
C LEU A 27 -4.41 -8.76 -8.30
N GLN A 28 -5.60 -8.28 -8.63
CA GLN A 28 -6.60 -9.07 -9.35
C GLN A 28 -7.18 -8.28 -10.51
N ALA A 29 -7.37 -8.96 -11.64
CA ALA A 29 -8.18 -8.47 -12.73
C ALA A 29 -9.49 -9.26 -12.69
N LYS A 30 -10.61 -8.55 -12.54
CA LYS A 30 -11.92 -9.15 -12.37
C LYS A 30 -12.88 -8.71 -13.47
N LYS A 31 -13.74 -9.61 -13.88
CA LYS A 31 -14.91 -9.27 -14.70
C LYS A 31 -16.13 -9.69 -13.89
N GLN A 32 -16.84 -8.70 -13.34
CA GLN A 32 -17.90 -8.93 -12.37
C GLN A 32 -17.32 -9.65 -11.13
N LYS A 33 -17.79 -10.85 -10.81
CA LYS A 33 -17.30 -11.62 -9.65
C LYS A 33 -16.16 -12.57 -10.01
N ASP A 34 -15.86 -12.74 -11.29
CA ASP A 34 -14.87 -13.71 -11.74
C ASP A 34 -13.47 -13.11 -11.74
N VAL A 35 -12.55 -13.77 -11.06
CA VAL A 35 -11.13 -13.40 -11.07
C VAL A 35 -10.52 -14.00 -12.33
N LEU A 36 -10.08 -13.14 -13.25
CA LEU A 36 -9.49 -13.56 -14.52
C LEU A 36 -7.99 -13.78 -14.39
N LYS A 37 -7.32 -12.98 -13.53
CA LYS A 37 -5.88 -13.05 -13.38
C LYS A 37 -5.51 -12.53 -12.00
N GLU A 38 -4.48 -13.14 -11.41
CA GLU A 38 -3.95 -12.70 -10.11
C GLU A 38 -2.43 -12.61 -10.16
N ARG A 39 -1.89 -11.69 -9.35
CA ARG A 39 -0.47 -11.59 -9.11
C ARG A 39 -0.26 -11.18 -7.67
N THR A 40 0.72 -11.79 -7.01
CA THR A 40 1.07 -11.43 -5.63
C THR A 40 2.44 -10.79 -5.59
N LEU A 41 2.59 -9.81 -4.69
CA LEU A 41 3.85 -9.13 -4.44
C LEU A 41 4.06 -9.08 -2.93
N LYS A 42 5.31 -9.19 -2.50
CA LYS A 42 5.65 -9.06 -1.08
C LYS A 42 7.09 -8.62 -0.92
N GLY A 43 7.37 -8.00 0.20
CA GLY A 43 8.71 -7.58 0.57
C GLY A 43 8.75 -7.18 2.02
N GLY A 44 9.92 -6.80 2.49
CA GLY A 44 10.07 -6.40 3.88
C GLY A 44 11.36 -5.67 4.15
N SER A 45 11.57 -5.36 5.44
CA SER A 45 12.76 -4.66 5.91
C SER A 45 13.06 -5.09 7.34
N ALA A 46 14.38 -5.10 7.67
CA ALA A 46 14.82 -5.46 9.03
C ALA A 46 14.42 -4.42 10.06
N ARG A 47 14.28 -3.16 9.66
CA ARG A 47 13.90 -2.07 10.57
C ARG A 47 13.02 -1.07 9.84
N THR A 48 11.75 -1.04 10.23
CA THR A 48 10.75 -0.19 9.59
C THR A 48 9.60 0.07 10.57
N THR A 49 8.54 0.71 10.09
CA THR A 49 7.33 0.95 10.86
C THR A 49 6.13 0.40 10.10
N ASN A 50 5.03 0.20 10.82
CA ASN A 50 3.79 -0.25 10.20
C ASN A 50 3.34 0.72 9.10
N ASN A 51 3.41 2.02 9.39
CA ASN A 51 2.99 3.04 8.42
C ASN A 51 3.84 3.01 7.14
N GLN A 52 5.16 2.79 7.26
CA GLN A 52 6.02 2.66 6.09
C GLN A 52 5.66 1.44 5.26
N MET A 53 5.33 0.32 5.91
CA MET A 53 4.94 -0.90 5.20
C MET A 53 3.60 -0.72 4.48
N GLU A 54 2.65 -0.03 5.09
CA GLU A 54 1.38 0.28 4.46
C GLU A 54 1.57 1.15 3.20
N LEU A 55 2.43 2.16 3.29
CA LEU A 55 2.77 3.01 2.13
C LEU A 55 3.45 2.20 1.03
N LEU A 56 4.42 1.36 1.39
CA LEU A 56 5.15 0.55 0.41
C LEU A 56 4.24 -0.45 -0.30
N ALA A 57 3.27 -1.02 0.40
CA ALA A 57 2.31 -1.91 -0.25
C ALA A 57 1.56 -1.18 -1.38
N ALA A 58 1.03 0.00 -1.11
CA ALA A 58 0.34 0.80 -2.12
C ALA A 58 1.28 1.21 -3.26
N ILE A 59 2.49 1.64 -2.93
CA ILE A 59 3.50 2.04 -3.92
C ILE A 59 3.83 0.88 -4.87
N HIS A 60 4.14 -0.29 -4.32
CA HIS A 60 4.50 -1.45 -5.13
C HIS A 60 3.33 -1.94 -5.99
N ALA A 61 2.10 -1.82 -5.49
CA ALA A 61 0.92 -2.15 -6.27
C ALA A 61 0.85 -1.30 -7.55
N LEU A 62 1.06 0.00 -7.40
CA LEU A 62 0.99 0.92 -8.54
C LEU A 62 2.20 0.79 -9.46
N GLU A 63 3.39 0.64 -8.89
CA GLU A 63 4.63 0.51 -9.69
C GLU A 63 4.69 -0.79 -10.47
N ALA A 64 3.91 -1.80 -10.09
CA ALA A 64 3.84 -3.06 -10.82
C ALA A 64 3.00 -2.95 -12.11
N LEU A 65 2.23 -1.89 -12.28
CA LEU A 65 1.41 -1.69 -13.48
C LEU A 65 2.30 -1.24 -14.64
N GLU A 66 2.22 -1.96 -15.74
CA GLU A 66 3.09 -1.72 -16.91
C GLU A 66 2.62 -0.57 -17.81
N ARG A 67 1.36 -0.15 -17.65
CA ARG A 67 0.77 0.91 -18.45
C ARG A 67 -0.24 1.71 -17.63
N PRO A 68 -0.59 2.92 -18.06
CA PRO A 68 -1.63 3.68 -17.38
C PRO A 68 -2.92 2.87 -17.26
N SER A 69 -3.46 2.81 -16.06
CA SER A 69 -4.59 1.94 -15.74
C SER A 69 -5.55 2.62 -14.77
N ALA A 70 -6.81 2.18 -14.80
CA ALA A 70 -7.76 2.49 -13.75
C ALA A 70 -7.72 1.32 -12.76
N ILE A 71 -7.51 1.62 -11.47
CA ILE A 71 -7.34 0.59 -10.44
C ILE A 71 -7.99 1.04 -9.14
N THR A 72 -8.60 0.09 -8.42
CA THR A 72 -9.09 0.31 -7.07
C THR A 72 -8.08 -0.29 -6.09
N ILE A 73 -7.58 0.53 -5.16
CA ILE A 73 -6.71 0.05 -4.08
C ILE A 73 -7.56 -0.11 -2.84
N VAL A 74 -7.58 -1.32 -2.28
CA VAL A 74 -8.33 -1.66 -1.09
C VAL A 74 -7.35 -1.79 0.08
N THR A 75 -7.54 -0.97 1.10
CA THR A 75 -6.66 -0.94 2.28
C THR A 75 -7.47 -0.67 3.54
N ASP A 76 -6.97 -1.14 4.67
CA ASP A 76 -7.55 -0.82 5.98
C ASP A 76 -6.72 0.22 6.74
N SER A 77 -5.67 0.76 6.14
CA SER A 77 -4.77 1.70 6.79
C SER A 77 -5.41 3.08 6.95
N ASN A 78 -5.66 3.49 8.19
CA ASN A 78 -6.12 4.84 8.49
C ASN A 78 -5.06 5.88 8.16
N TYR A 79 -3.79 5.53 8.31
CA TYR A 79 -2.69 6.42 8.00
C TYR A 79 -2.67 6.77 6.51
N VAL A 80 -2.77 5.76 5.64
CA VAL A 80 -2.84 5.99 4.19
C VAL A 80 -4.09 6.78 3.83
N LYS A 81 -5.23 6.39 4.41
CA LYS A 81 -6.51 7.09 4.20
C LYS A 81 -6.40 8.58 4.52
N ASN A 82 -5.90 8.89 5.70
CA ASN A 82 -5.80 10.28 6.15
C ASN A 82 -4.81 11.07 5.31
N GLY A 83 -3.70 10.45 4.94
CA GLY A 83 -2.71 11.12 4.10
C GLY A 83 -3.27 11.48 2.73
N ILE A 84 -3.94 10.54 2.08
CA ILE A 84 -4.53 10.77 0.75
C ILE A 84 -5.67 11.79 0.83
N SER A 85 -6.53 11.67 1.84
CA SER A 85 -7.76 12.46 1.94
C SER A 85 -7.55 13.85 2.52
N LEU A 86 -6.62 13.99 3.47
CA LEU A 86 -6.53 15.20 4.29
C LEU A 86 -5.20 15.93 4.16
N TRP A 87 -4.08 15.22 4.02
CA TRP A 87 -2.75 15.83 4.21
C TRP A 87 -1.97 16.08 2.93
N LEU A 88 -2.06 15.18 1.97
CA LEU A 88 -1.18 15.18 0.78
C LEU A 88 -1.23 16.49 0.01
N LYS A 89 -2.41 17.02 -0.22
CA LYS A 89 -2.62 18.26 -0.97
C LYS A 89 -1.90 19.44 -0.32
N ASN A 90 -1.99 19.53 1.01
CA ASN A 90 -1.33 20.61 1.76
C ASN A 90 0.19 20.44 1.77
N TRP A 91 0.67 19.20 1.91
CA TRP A 91 2.10 18.92 1.87
C TRP A 91 2.70 19.33 0.52
N LYS A 92 2.02 19.02 -0.57
CA LYS A 92 2.48 19.41 -1.91
C LYS A 92 2.57 20.91 -2.06
N LYS A 93 1.59 21.66 -1.53
CA LYS A 93 1.60 23.12 -1.52
C LYS A 93 2.73 23.71 -0.67
N ASN A 94 3.05 23.05 0.42
CA ASN A 94 3.97 23.57 1.44
C ASN A 94 5.40 23.03 1.29
N GLY A 95 5.74 22.46 0.12
CA GLY A 95 7.08 21.95 -0.14
C GLY A 95 7.45 20.76 0.76
N TRP A 96 6.44 19.95 1.13
CA TRP A 96 6.62 18.76 1.97
C TRP A 96 7.11 19.08 3.37
N ARG A 97 6.62 20.19 3.91
CA ARG A 97 6.92 20.61 5.27
C ARG A 97 5.64 20.80 6.08
N THR A 98 5.72 20.55 7.37
CA THR A 98 4.61 20.78 8.28
C THR A 98 4.41 22.28 8.50
N ALA A 99 3.34 22.65 9.20
CA ALA A 99 3.07 24.03 9.58
C ALA A 99 4.24 24.63 10.40
N ALA A 100 4.95 23.80 11.17
CA ALA A 100 6.14 24.22 11.93
C ALA A 100 7.41 24.23 11.09
N LYS A 101 7.30 24.12 9.77
CA LYS A 101 8.41 24.12 8.80
C LYS A 101 9.38 22.96 8.95
N LYS A 102 8.95 21.87 9.61
CA LYS A 102 9.72 20.63 9.72
C LYS A 102 9.38 19.70 8.57
N PRO A 103 10.31 18.81 8.15
CA PRO A 103 9.99 17.83 7.10
C PRO A 103 8.81 16.95 7.50
N VAL A 104 7.95 16.64 6.52
CA VAL A 104 6.84 15.71 6.72
C VAL A 104 7.41 14.33 7.00
N LYS A 105 6.87 13.63 8.01
CA LYS A 105 7.29 12.26 8.32
C LYS A 105 6.98 11.35 7.14
N ASN A 106 7.95 10.50 6.76
CA ASN A 106 7.83 9.61 5.60
C ASN A 106 7.65 10.36 4.28
N ALA A 107 8.15 11.60 4.18
CA ALA A 107 7.97 12.44 3.00
C ALA A 107 8.42 11.74 1.72
N GLU A 108 9.55 11.02 1.74
CA GLU A 108 10.05 10.32 0.56
C GLU A 108 9.06 9.27 0.06
N LEU A 109 8.44 8.53 0.98
CA LEU A 109 7.46 7.50 0.63
C LEU A 109 6.18 8.14 0.10
N TRP A 110 5.72 9.23 0.71
CA TRP A 110 4.54 9.94 0.24
C TRP A 110 4.76 10.53 -1.15
N GLN A 111 5.95 11.07 -1.41
CA GLN A 111 6.30 11.60 -2.72
C GLN A 111 6.34 10.48 -3.75
N ARG A 112 6.90 9.33 -3.39
CA ARG A 112 6.95 8.17 -4.27
C ARG A 112 5.54 7.65 -4.58
N LEU A 113 4.67 7.61 -3.57
CA LEU A 113 3.28 7.21 -3.78
C LEU A 113 2.56 8.17 -4.71
N ASP A 114 2.72 9.48 -4.50
CA ASP A 114 2.12 10.49 -5.34
C ASP A 114 2.56 10.34 -6.81
N ALA A 115 3.86 10.14 -7.03
CA ALA A 115 4.40 9.91 -8.36
C ALA A 115 3.87 8.62 -8.98
N ALA A 116 3.73 7.56 -8.17
CA ALA A 116 3.21 6.28 -8.65
C ALA A 116 1.74 6.37 -9.05
N CYS A 117 0.97 7.23 -8.41
CA CYS A 117 -0.44 7.45 -8.75
C CYS A 117 -0.63 8.23 -10.05
N GLU A 118 0.33 9.08 -10.41
CA GLU A 118 0.15 10.07 -11.47
C GLU A 118 -0.27 9.51 -12.82
N PRO A 119 0.32 8.41 -13.33
CA PRO A 119 -0.09 7.87 -14.63
C PRO A 119 -1.41 7.10 -14.59
N HIS A 120 -1.99 6.89 -13.40
CA HIS A 120 -3.15 6.03 -13.24
C HIS A 120 -4.37 6.76 -12.73
N ARG A 121 -5.54 6.17 -12.95
CA ARG A 121 -6.77 6.60 -12.29
C ARG A 121 -6.95 5.70 -11.07
N VAL A 122 -6.63 6.21 -9.89
CA VAL A 122 -6.67 5.44 -8.65
C VAL A 122 -7.94 5.75 -7.86
N VAL A 123 -8.70 4.71 -7.54
CA VAL A 123 -9.83 4.80 -6.63
C VAL A 123 -9.40 4.11 -5.34
N TRP A 124 -9.56 4.80 -4.21
CA TRP A 124 -9.22 4.26 -2.90
C TRP A 124 -10.47 3.74 -2.22
N GLN A 125 -10.41 2.49 -1.76
CA GLN A 125 -11.50 1.88 -1.02
C GLN A 125 -10.98 1.49 0.36
N TRP A 126 -11.58 2.07 1.39
CA TRP A 126 -11.20 1.83 2.76
C TRP A 126 -12.08 0.75 3.36
N VAL A 127 -11.46 -0.27 3.97
CA VAL A 127 -12.19 -1.32 4.68
C VAL A 127 -11.79 -1.29 6.14
N LYS A 128 -12.69 -1.76 7.00
CA LYS A 128 -12.45 -1.75 8.44
C LYS A 128 -11.99 -3.14 8.87
N GLY A 129 -10.67 -3.31 9.03
CA GLY A 129 -10.09 -4.58 9.43
C GLY A 129 -10.08 -5.62 8.32
N HIS A 130 -9.63 -6.83 8.65
CA HIS A 130 -9.48 -7.91 7.66
C HIS A 130 -10.56 -8.99 7.78
N ALA A 131 -11.23 -9.07 8.93
CA ALA A 131 -12.16 -10.16 9.21
C ALA A 131 -13.29 -10.21 8.19
N GLY A 132 -13.49 -11.36 7.57
CA GLY A 132 -14.54 -11.55 6.58
C GLY A 132 -14.19 -11.08 5.17
N HIS A 133 -12.94 -10.66 4.95
CA HIS A 133 -12.47 -10.21 3.63
C HIS A 133 -11.33 -11.09 3.16
N PRO A 134 -11.60 -12.18 2.39
CA PRO A 134 -10.57 -13.15 2.00
C PRO A 134 -9.37 -12.51 1.30
N GLU A 135 -9.60 -11.55 0.41
CA GLU A 135 -8.53 -10.88 -0.33
C GLU A 135 -7.63 -10.05 0.60
N ASN A 136 -8.23 -9.38 1.59
CA ASN A 136 -7.47 -8.60 2.57
C ASN A 136 -6.69 -9.53 3.50
N GLU A 137 -7.25 -10.68 3.85
CA GLU A 137 -6.54 -11.70 4.63
C GLU A 137 -5.35 -12.25 3.86
N ARG A 138 -5.47 -12.43 2.54
CA ARG A 138 -4.36 -12.85 1.70
C ARG A 138 -3.26 -11.80 1.66
N ALA A 139 -3.61 -10.52 1.55
CA ALA A 139 -2.63 -9.43 1.60
C ALA A 139 -1.91 -9.39 2.95
N ASP A 140 -2.63 -9.61 4.05
CA ASP A 140 -2.04 -9.71 5.39
C ASP A 140 -1.05 -10.87 5.48
N ALA A 141 -1.40 -12.04 4.96
CA ALA A 141 -0.50 -13.19 4.93
C ALA A 141 0.76 -12.90 4.13
N LEU A 142 0.63 -12.21 2.98
CA LEU A 142 1.78 -11.81 2.17
C LEU A 142 2.69 -10.84 2.92
N ALA A 143 2.10 -9.89 3.65
CA ALA A 143 2.88 -8.95 4.46
C ALA A 143 3.69 -9.69 5.54
N ARG A 144 3.08 -10.65 6.21
CA ARG A 144 3.79 -11.46 7.22
C ARG A 144 4.88 -12.32 6.59
N GLN A 145 4.63 -12.88 5.41
CA GLN A 145 5.65 -13.64 4.67
C GLN A 145 6.82 -12.73 4.27
N GLY A 146 6.54 -11.50 3.86
CA GLY A 146 7.57 -10.53 3.53
C GLY A 146 8.42 -10.13 4.73
N MET A 147 7.82 -10.11 5.92
CA MET A 147 8.50 -9.80 7.17
C MET A 147 9.37 -10.96 7.68
N ALA A 148 8.94 -12.19 7.45
CA ALA A 148 9.53 -13.38 8.08
C ALA A 148 11.06 -13.49 7.93
N PRO A 149 11.66 -13.25 6.72
CA PRO A 149 13.12 -13.36 6.60
C PRO A 149 13.88 -12.41 7.52
N PHE A 150 13.29 -11.28 7.86
CA PHE A 150 13.93 -10.27 8.69
C PHE A 150 13.75 -10.52 10.17
N LYS A 151 12.66 -11.17 10.56
CA LYS A 151 12.44 -11.62 11.95
C LYS A 151 13.39 -12.77 12.29
N ASP A 152 13.50 -13.73 11.38
CA ASP A 152 14.25 -14.95 11.62
C ASP A 152 15.76 -14.73 11.55
N SER A 153 16.22 -13.59 11.00
CA SER A 153 17.64 -13.28 10.92
C SER A 153 18.22 -12.73 12.23
N LEU A 154 17.37 -12.41 13.19
CA LEU A 154 17.82 -11.91 14.48
C LEU A 154 18.28 -13.08 15.36
N PRO A 155 19.46 -12.95 16.00
CA PRO A 155 19.95 -13.99 16.90
C PRO A 155 19.09 -14.14 18.14
#